data_f0dfc09f689d88697b6c7c300e768737
#
_entry.id   f0dfc09f689d88697b6c7c300e768737
#
_cell.length_a   1.000
_cell.length_b   1.000
_cell.length_c   1.000
_cell.angle_alpha   90.00
_cell.angle_beta   90.00
_cell.angle_gamma   90.00
#
_symmetry.space_group_name_H-M   'P 1'
#
loop_
_entity.id
_entity.type
_entity.pdbx_description
1 polymer ?
#
loop_
_entity_poly.entity_id
_entity_poly.type
_entity_poly.pdbx_seq_one_letter_code
_entity_poly.pdbx_strand_id
1 'polypeptide(L)'
;MDKLIITGGAPLSGDVRIAGAKNAALPILAATLLADGPVTIGNVPHLHDITTTMELLGYMGVQLVVDEKLCIETDTSSIRDFHAPYELVKTMRASILVLGPLLARFGRADVSLPGGCAIGSRPVNLHIEGLRAMGAKIEVENGYIRASAKKLKGAHLLMDVVTVTGTENLMMAATLAEGETVIENAAREPEVVDLADCLNKMGAKITGAGTDTITIEGVDRLIGTHYDVLPDRIETGTYLVAAAIAGGKIRVRDTQPALVEVITHKLREAGAEIEIGSDWITLDMHGRRPRSVDIHTAPYPAFPTDMQAQFTALNCVAEGVSTITETVFENRFMHVQEMQRMGANIKLEGNTAIITGVERLTGAPVMATDLRASASLVLAGLVAEGETIVDRIYHIDRGYENIEEKLAGLGAQIRRVPK
;
A
#
# COMPACT_ATOMS: atom_id res chain seq x y z
N MET A 1 -17.64 0.66 -17.30
CA MET A 1 -16.72 0.20 -16.22
C MET A 1 -16.54 -1.29 -16.33
N ASP A 2 -15.32 -1.79 -16.22
CA ASP A 2 -15.08 -3.22 -16.34
C ASP A 2 -15.49 -3.99 -15.09
N LYS A 3 -15.66 -5.30 -15.23
CA LYS A 3 -15.90 -6.25 -14.15
C LYS A 3 -15.03 -7.49 -14.31
N LEU A 4 -14.79 -8.22 -13.22
CA LEU A 4 -14.16 -9.53 -13.26
C LEU A 4 -15.23 -10.62 -13.17
N ILE A 5 -15.05 -11.66 -13.96
CA ILE A 5 -15.85 -12.89 -13.93
C ILE A 5 -14.91 -14.03 -13.54
N ILE A 6 -15.26 -14.74 -12.48
CA ILE A 6 -14.43 -15.80 -11.89
C ILE A 6 -15.26 -17.06 -11.78
N THR A 7 -14.76 -18.16 -12.32
CA THR A 7 -15.32 -19.49 -12.10
C THR A 7 -14.38 -20.23 -11.15
N GLY A 8 -14.87 -20.57 -9.97
CA GLY A 8 -14.06 -21.19 -8.93
C GLY A 8 -13.81 -22.67 -9.14
N GLY A 9 -12.94 -23.24 -8.29
CA GLY A 9 -12.67 -24.68 -8.20
C GLY A 9 -11.40 -25.16 -8.88
N ALA A 10 -10.66 -24.30 -9.59
CA ALA A 10 -9.36 -24.66 -10.14
C ALA A 10 -8.24 -24.47 -9.09
N PRO A 11 -7.40 -25.49 -8.81
CA PRO A 11 -6.22 -25.30 -7.98
C PRO A 11 -5.22 -24.40 -8.71
N LEU A 12 -4.56 -23.51 -7.97
CA LEU A 12 -3.52 -22.66 -8.53
C LEU A 12 -2.18 -23.38 -8.57
N SER A 13 -1.45 -23.22 -9.67
CA SER A 13 -0.09 -23.76 -9.79
C SER A 13 0.78 -22.93 -10.73
N GLY A 14 2.07 -22.88 -10.48
CA GLY A 14 3.03 -22.17 -11.31
C GLY A 14 3.76 -21.05 -10.59
N ASP A 15 4.36 -20.17 -11.38
CA ASP A 15 5.17 -19.04 -10.91
C ASP A 15 4.43 -17.73 -11.15
N VAL A 16 4.54 -16.79 -10.21
CA VAL A 16 4.07 -15.42 -10.37
C VAL A 16 5.15 -14.44 -9.94
N ARG A 17 5.34 -13.42 -10.75
CA ARG A 17 6.26 -12.31 -10.46
C ARG A 17 5.57 -11.24 -9.64
N ILE A 18 6.24 -10.77 -8.59
CA ILE A 18 5.77 -9.68 -7.76
C ILE A 18 6.25 -8.34 -8.32
N ALA A 19 5.34 -7.38 -8.38
CA ALA A 19 5.64 -6.01 -8.80
C ALA A 19 6.23 -5.19 -7.66
N GLY A 20 6.74 -4.00 -7.97
CA GLY A 20 7.17 -3.04 -6.96
C GLY A 20 6.02 -2.60 -6.05
N ALA A 21 6.36 -2.24 -4.80
CA ALA A 21 5.38 -1.85 -3.80
C ALA A 21 4.76 -0.50 -4.12
N LYS A 22 3.44 -0.47 -4.30
CA LYS A 22 2.68 0.77 -4.47
C LYS A 22 2.97 1.78 -3.35
N ASN A 23 2.89 1.30 -2.10
CA ASN A 23 3.02 2.16 -0.91
C ASN A 23 4.45 2.69 -0.69
N ALA A 24 5.44 2.15 -1.41
CA ALA A 24 6.80 2.69 -1.48
C ALA A 24 7.00 3.59 -2.71
N ALA A 25 6.44 3.21 -3.86
CA ALA A 25 6.57 3.99 -5.09
C ALA A 25 5.95 5.39 -4.97
N LEU A 26 4.80 5.52 -4.31
CA LEU A 26 4.12 6.81 -4.15
C LEU A 26 4.96 7.84 -3.37
N PRO A 27 5.48 7.55 -2.16
CA PRO A 27 6.34 8.49 -1.45
C PRO A 27 7.68 8.73 -2.17
N ILE A 28 8.26 7.73 -2.83
CA ILE A 28 9.51 7.87 -3.59
C ILE A 28 9.31 8.81 -4.79
N LEU A 29 8.19 8.71 -5.51
CA LEU A 29 7.83 9.65 -6.57
C LEU A 29 7.65 11.07 -6.03
N ALA A 30 7.02 11.26 -4.86
CA ALA A 30 6.95 12.57 -4.22
C ALA A 30 8.34 13.09 -3.81
N ALA A 31 9.23 12.21 -3.34
CA ALA A 31 10.60 12.55 -2.96
C ALA A 31 11.44 13.09 -4.14
N THR A 32 11.09 12.74 -5.38
CA THR A 32 11.80 13.28 -6.56
C THR A 32 11.71 14.80 -6.65
N LEU A 33 10.67 15.42 -6.05
CA LEU A 33 10.55 16.88 -5.94
C LEU A 33 11.70 17.53 -5.15
N LEU A 34 12.42 16.77 -4.32
CA LEU A 34 13.55 17.26 -3.52
C LEU A 34 14.86 17.30 -4.30
N ALA A 35 14.97 16.59 -5.43
CA ALA A 35 16.22 16.41 -6.15
C ALA A 35 16.58 17.61 -7.02
N ASP A 36 17.85 17.96 -6.99
CA ASP A 36 18.49 18.82 -7.96
C ASP A 36 19.10 17.94 -9.05
N GLY A 37 18.38 17.83 -10.18
CA GLY A 37 18.71 16.94 -11.29
C GLY A 37 17.78 15.73 -11.45
N PRO A 38 17.91 14.98 -12.55
CA PRO A 38 17.01 13.88 -12.88
C PRO A 38 17.08 12.73 -11.89
N VAL A 39 15.92 12.13 -11.58
CA VAL A 39 15.79 10.93 -10.76
C VAL A 39 15.11 9.85 -11.58
N THR A 40 15.71 8.67 -11.65
CA THR A 40 15.13 7.50 -12.33
C THR A 40 14.65 6.49 -11.28
N ILE A 41 13.37 6.16 -11.30
CA ILE A 41 12.77 5.18 -10.39
C ILE A 41 12.41 3.93 -11.18
N GLY A 42 13.03 2.82 -10.82
CA GLY A 42 12.77 1.49 -11.38
C GLY A 42 11.84 0.64 -10.52
N ASN A 43 11.42 -0.49 -11.07
CA ASN A 43 10.49 -1.44 -10.43
C ASN A 43 9.18 -0.78 -9.96
N VAL A 44 8.68 0.20 -10.72
CA VAL A 44 7.42 0.87 -10.39
C VAL A 44 6.25 0.03 -10.89
N PRO A 45 5.23 -0.25 -10.05
CA PRO A 45 4.08 -1.02 -10.49
C PRO A 45 3.18 -0.20 -11.43
N HIS A 46 2.59 -0.86 -12.41
CA HIS A 46 1.63 -0.23 -13.33
C HIS A 46 0.24 -0.17 -12.67
N LEU A 47 -0.02 0.89 -11.92
CA LEU A 47 -1.24 1.08 -11.14
C LEU A 47 -1.86 2.46 -11.40
N HIS A 48 -3.17 2.55 -11.25
CA HIS A 48 -3.90 3.82 -11.41
C HIS A 48 -3.38 4.92 -10.47
N ASP A 49 -3.06 4.59 -9.22
CA ASP A 49 -2.52 5.56 -8.26
C ASP A 49 -1.13 6.10 -8.69
N ILE A 50 -0.31 5.29 -9.37
CA ILE A 50 0.98 5.74 -9.94
C ILE A 50 0.73 6.74 -11.07
N THR A 51 -0.19 6.44 -11.99
CA THR A 51 -0.59 7.34 -13.07
C THR A 51 -1.08 8.68 -12.51
N THR A 52 -1.97 8.65 -11.51
CA THR A 52 -2.46 9.87 -10.84
C THR A 52 -1.33 10.68 -10.21
N THR A 53 -0.32 10.01 -9.61
CA THR A 53 0.86 10.71 -9.06
C THR A 53 1.67 11.38 -10.16
N MET A 54 1.90 10.69 -11.29
CA MET A 54 2.59 11.27 -12.44
C MET A 54 1.81 12.46 -13.03
N GLU A 55 0.48 12.36 -13.12
CA GLU A 55 -0.38 13.47 -13.55
C GLU A 55 -0.24 14.67 -12.60
N LEU A 56 -0.22 14.45 -11.30
CA LEU A 56 -0.03 15.50 -10.30
C LEU A 56 1.34 16.17 -10.44
N LEU A 57 2.42 15.39 -10.56
CA LEU A 57 3.77 15.92 -10.76
C LEU A 57 3.88 16.69 -12.09
N GLY A 58 3.31 16.14 -13.17
CA GLY A 58 3.26 16.78 -14.47
C GLY A 58 2.46 18.09 -14.46
N TYR A 59 1.34 18.15 -13.71
CA TYR A 59 0.57 19.37 -13.50
C TYR A 59 1.41 20.47 -12.86
N MET A 60 2.29 20.14 -11.92
CA MET A 60 3.22 21.08 -11.29
C MET A 60 4.35 21.52 -12.22
N GLY A 61 4.53 20.88 -13.38
CA GLY A 61 5.56 21.18 -14.35
C GLY A 61 6.81 20.30 -14.24
N VAL A 62 6.74 19.17 -13.54
CA VAL A 62 7.79 18.14 -13.55
C VAL A 62 7.78 17.46 -14.92
N GLN A 63 8.93 17.32 -15.55
CA GLN A 63 9.08 16.51 -16.75
C GLN A 63 9.17 15.04 -16.36
N LEU A 64 8.38 14.20 -17.04
CA LEU A 64 8.27 12.77 -16.75
C LEU A 64 8.46 11.98 -18.05
N VAL A 65 9.36 11.01 -18.03
CA VAL A 65 9.57 10.05 -19.11
C VAL A 65 9.44 8.64 -18.54
N VAL A 66 8.65 7.81 -19.21
CA VAL A 66 8.51 6.39 -18.85
C VAL A 66 9.17 5.58 -19.96
N ASP A 67 10.13 4.75 -19.62
CA ASP A 67 10.82 3.86 -20.55
C ASP A 67 10.07 2.54 -20.80
N GLU A 68 10.59 1.72 -21.71
CA GLU A 68 10.02 0.41 -22.07
C GLU A 68 10.03 -0.60 -20.90
N LYS A 69 10.85 -0.35 -19.88
CA LYS A 69 10.92 -1.17 -18.66
C LYS A 69 10.05 -0.64 -17.52
N LEU A 70 9.22 0.37 -17.81
CA LEU A 70 8.39 1.10 -16.85
C LEU A 70 9.20 1.84 -15.77
N CYS A 71 10.49 2.14 -16.02
CA CYS A 71 11.21 3.08 -15.18
C CYS A 71 10.70 4.49 -15.45
N ILE A 72 10.54 5.27 -14.40
CA ILE A 72 10.06 6.65 -14.46
C ILE A 72 11.25 7.58 -14.22
N GLU A 73 11.64 8.35 -15.22
CA GLU A 73 12.58 9.45 -15.05
C GLU A 73 11.81 10.74 -14.80
N THR A 74 12.22 11.49 -13.77
CA THR A 74 11.64 12.78 -13.40
C THR A 74 12.71 13.86 -13.45
N ASP A 75 12.36 15.04 -13.99
CA ASP A 75 13.19 16.24 -13.93
C ASP A 75 12.35 17.42 -13.41
N THR A 76 12.77 17.99 -12.29
CA THR A 76 12.08 19.07 -11.60
C THR A 76 12.58 20.46 -12.00
N SER A 77 13.50 20.60 -12.96
CA SER A 77 14.08 21.87 -13.40
C SER A 77 13.03 22.86 -13.94
N SER A 78 11.92 22.36 -14.46
CA SER A 78 10.83 23.15 -15.04
C SER A 78 9.60 23.30 -14.14
N ILE A 79 9.67 22.91 -12.87
CA ILE A 79 8.55 23.08 -11.93
C ILE A 79 8.19 24.56 -11.77
N ARG A 80 6.90 24.90 -11.84
CA ARG A 80 6.40 26.29 -11.77
C ARG A 80 5.19 26.42 -10.87
N ASP A 81 4.50 25.34 -10.60
CA ASP A 81 3.29 25.34 -9.79
C ASP A 81 3.51 24.47 -8.54
N PHE A 82 3.08 24.97 -7.40
CA PHE A 82 3.19 24.32 -6.10
C PHE A 82 1.79 24.02 -5.54
N HIS A 83 0.82 23.92 -6.45
CA HIS A 83 -0.57 23.67 -6.16
C HIS A 83 -0.95 22.22 -6.51
N ALA A 84 -1.51 21.51 -5.55
CA ALA A 84 -2.09 20.17 -5.73
C ALA A 84 -3.63 20.29 -5.69
N PRO A 85 -4.31 20.31 -6.86
CA PRO A 85 -5.73 20.63 -6.95
C PRO A 85 -6.61 19.49 -6.43
N TYR A 86 -7.79 19.84 -5.92
CA TYR A 86 -8.77 18.90 -5.39
C TYR A 86 -9.08 17.74 -6.34
N GLU A 87 -9.20 18.00 -7.65
CA GLU A 87 -9.56 16.99 -8.65
C GLU A 87 -8.55 15.83 -8.73
N LEU A 88 -7.26 16.09 -8.50
CA LEU A 88 -6.21 15.06 -8.46
C LEU A 88 -6.05 14.45 -7.06
N VAL A 89 -6.21 15.26 -6.01
CA VAL A 89 -6.01 14.80 -4.61
C VAL A 89 -7.18 13.97 -4.09
N LYS A 90 -8.42 14.28 -4.48
CA LYS A 90 -9.65 13.64 -3.95
C LYS A 90 -9.67 12.13 -4.13
N THR A 91 -9.04 11.62 -5.17
CA THR A 91 -9.03 10.19 -5.53
C THR A 91 -7.92 9.41 -4.85
N MET A 92 -6.87 10.10 -4.38
CA MET A 92 -5.67 9.47 -3.84
C MET A 92 -5.11 10.26 -2.65
N ARG A 93 -5.30 9.73 -1.44
CA ARG A 93 -4.82 10.37 -0.20
C ARG A 93 -3.30 10.59 -0.15
N ALA A 94 -2.52 9.71 -0.80
CA ALA A 94 -1.07 9.83 -0.87
C ALA A 94 -0.59 11.13 -1.53
N SER A 95 -1.46 11.83 -2.25
CA SER A 95 -1.17 13.17 -2.79
C SER A 95 -0.75 14.20 -1.75
N ILE A 96 -1.09 13.99 -0.46
CA ILE A 96 -0.59 14.82 0.65
C ILE A 96 0.94 14.77 0.80
N LEU A 97 1.59 13.73 0.29
CA LEU A 97 3.04 13.54 0.38
C LEU A 97 3.85 14.57 -0.41
N VAL A 98 3.25 15.33 -1.30
CA VAL A 98 3.94 16.44 -1.98
C VAL A 98 4.13 17.67 -1.06
N LEU A 99 3.37 17.75 0.05
CA LEU A 99 3.38 18.91 0.95
C LEU A 99 4.77 19.17 1.56
N GLY A 100 5.38 18.14 2.16
CA GLY A 100 6.72 18.25 2.76
C GLY A 100 7.81 18.62 1.76
N PRO A 101 7.96 17.88 0.66
CA PRO A 101 8.94 18.20 -0.39
C PRO A 101 8.80 19.59 -0.99
N LEU A 102 7.59 20.02 -1.34
CA LEU A 102 7.34 21.36 -1.89
C LEU A 102 7.75 22.45 -0.90
N LEU A 103 7.36 22.28 0.36
CA LEU A 103 7.66 23.26 1.39
C LEU A 103 9.15 23.31 1.70
N ALA A 104 9.82 22.15 1.78
CA ALA A 104 11.25 22.04 2.09
C ALA A 104 12.15 22.66 1.01
N ARG A 105 11.84 22.39 -0.26
CA ARG A 105 12.67 22.84 -1.38
C ARG A 105 12.29 24.20 -1.92
N PHE A 106 10.99 24.48 -2.04
CA PHE A 106 10.49 25.68 -2.71
C PHE A 106 9.91 26.72 -1.74
N GLY A 107 9.79 26.41 -0.46
CA GLY A 107 9.32 27.33 0.57
C GLY A 107 7.82 27.60 0.55
N ARG A 108 7.05 26.93 -0.29
CA ARG A 108 5.59 27.06 -0.36
C ARG A 108 4.92 25.80 -0.92
N ALA A 109 3.70 25.56 -0.47
CA ALA A 109 2.82 24.52 -1.00
C ALA A 109 1.36 24.91 -0.78
N ASP A 110 0.50 24.59 -1.72
CA ASP A 110 -0.95 24.76 -1.64
C ASP A 110 -1.58 23.42 -2.04
N VAL A 111 -1.92 22.60 -1.04
CA VAL A 111 -2.34 21.22 -1.25
C VAL A 111 -3.77 21.03 -0.78
N SER A 112 -4.64 20.54 -1.65
CA SER A 112 -6.00 20.19 -1.26
C SER A 112 -6.01 19.18 -0.11
N LEU A 113 -6.92 19.35 0.84
CA LEU A 113 -7.19 18.30 1.81
C LEU A 113 -7.64 17.03 1.06
N PRO A 114 -7.10 15.87 1.41
CA PRO A 114 -7.54 14.63 0.82
C PRO A 114 -9.00 14.36 1.20
N GLY A 115 -9.76 13.79 0.28
CA GLY A 115 -11.14 13.37 0.52
C GLY A 115 -11.27 12.34 1.66
N GLY A 116 -12.48 12.07 2.10
CA GLY A 116 -12.78 11.05 3.09
C GLY A 116 -12.25 9.68 2.69
N CYS A 117 -11.93 8.85 3.67
CA CYS A 117 -11.52 7.47 3.44
C CYS A 117 -12.62 6.52 3.92
N ALA A 118 -12.99 5.56 3.06
CA ALA A 118 -14.04 4.60 3.37
C ALA A 118 -13.67 3.67 4.54
N ILE A 119 -12.37 3.40 4.74
CA ILE A 119 -11.88 2.46 5.77
C ILE A 119 -11.67 3.09 7.14
N GLY A 120 -11.74 4.43 7.26
CA GLY A 120 -11.63 5.09 8.57
C GLY A 120 -10.98 6.46 8.54
N SER A 121 -10.90 7.08 9.73
CA SER A 121 -10.30 8.39 9.95
C SER A 121 -8.79 8.34 9.72
N ARG A 122 -8.29 9.27 8.92
CA ARG A 122 -6.85 9.48 8.68
C ARG A 122 -6.54 10.97 8.73
N PRO A 123 -6.44 11.53 9.93
CA PRO A 123 -6.25 12.96 10.08
C PRO A 123 -4.90 13.42 9.49
N VAL A 124 -4.91 14.56 8.82
CA VAL A 124 -3.69 15.19 8.29
C VAL A 124 -3.06 16.19 9.28
N ASN A 125 -3.67 16.35 10.47
CA ASN A 125 -3.20 17.26 11.49
C ASN A 125 -1.75 16.97 11.92
N LEU A 126 -1.35 15.69 12.02
CA LEU A 126 0.03 15.33 12.38
C LEU A 126 1.06 15.85 11.37
N HIS A 127 0.74 15.84 10.07
CA HIS A 127 1.58 16.47 9.05
C HIS A 127 1.70 17.96 9.28
N ILE A 128 0.58 18.65 9.53
CA ILE A 128 0.50 20.08 9.72
C ILE A 128 1.24 20.52 11.00
N GLU A 129 0.99 19.84 12.11
CA GLU A 129 1.63 20.13 13.40
C GLU A 129 3.15 19.89 13.35
N GLY A 130 3.59 18.79 12.74
CA GLY A 130 5.01 18.54 12.54
C GLY A 130 5.71 19.62 11.71
N LEU A 131 5.12 20.03 10.59
CA LEU A 131 5.66 21.10 9.75
C LEU A 131 5.63 22.46 10.45
N ARG A 132 4.60 22.75 11.26
CA ARG A 132 4.55 23.96 12.10
C ARG A 132 5.68 23.96 13.15
N ALA A 133 5.92 22.82 13.79
CA ALA A 133 7.05 22.68 14.73
C ALA A 133 8.40 22.91 14.05
N MET A 134 8.51 22.59 12.75
CA MET A 134 9.67 22.90 11.92
C MET A 134 9.72 24.35 11.41
N GLY A 135 8.81 25.22 11.85
CA GLY A 135 8.79 26.66 11.56
C GLY A 135 7.95 27.06 10.35
N ALA A 136 7.15 26.18 9.79
CA ALA A 136 6.22 26.51 8.70
C ALA A 136 5.03 27.34 9.20
N LYS A 137 4.59 28.30 8.38
CA LYS A 137 3.28 28.97 8.53
C LYS A 137 2.29 28.17 7.70
N ILE A 138 1.25 27.67 8.36
CA ILE A 138 0.24 26.83 7.70
C ILE A 138 -1.15 27.30 8.08
N GLU A 139 -1.95 27.58 7.07
CA GLU A 139 -3.38 27.89 7.16
C GLU A 139 -4.18 26.82 6.44
N VAL A 140 -5.31 26.44 7.02
CA VAL A 140 -6.26 25.52 6.36
C VAL A 140 -7.50 26.33 6.04
N GLU A 141 -7.70 26.61 4.76
CA GLU A 141 -8.76 27.46 4.27
C GLU A 141 -9.36 26.92 2.98
N ASN A 142 -10.69 26.97 2.87
CA ASN A 142 -11.43 26.54 1.69
C ASN A 142 -11.09 25.09 1.21
N GLY A 143 -10.75 24.21 2.14
CA GLY A 143 -10.38 22.82 1.82
C GLY A 143 -8.93 22.64 1.36
N TYR A 144 -8.08 23.66 1.51
CA TYR A 144 -6.66 23.61 1.15
C TYR A 144 -5.76 23.87 2.34
N ILE A 145 -4.63 23.18 2.36
CA ILE A 145 -3.49 23.42 3.24
C ILE A 145 -2.56 24.38 2.51
N ARG A 146 -2.48 25.62 2.98
CA ARG A 146 -1.58 26.64 2.46
C ARG A 146 -0.39 26.77 3.37
N ALA A 147 0.77 26.34 2.92
CA ALA A 147 1.99 26.30 3.68
C ALA A 147 3.07 27.18 3.09
N SER A 148 3.81 27.88 3.95
CA SER A 148 4.97 28.65 3.57
C SER A 148 6.06 28.60 4.64
N ALA A 149 7.32 28.60 4.23
CA ALA A 149 8.49 28.71 5.10
C ALA A 149 9.64 29.35 4.32
N LYS A 150 10.38 30.24 4.95
CA LYS A 150 11.62 30.75 4.36
C LYS A 150 12.68 29.63 4.28
N LYS A 151 12.81 28.88 5.34
CA LYS A 151 13.62 27.66 5.50
C LYS A 151 13.04 26.87 6.67
N LEU A 152 12.85 25.59 6.51
CA LEU A 152 12.47 24.71 7.62
C LEU A 152 13.66 24.54 8.57
N LYS A 153 13.34 24.34 9.85
CA LYS A 153 14.34 24.09 10.91
C LYS A 153 14.13 22.72 11.49
N GLY A 154 15.22 22.09 11.86
CA GLY A 154 15.20 20.84 12.62
C GLY A 154 14.38 20.96 13.88
N ALA A 155 13.67 19.92 14.25
CA ALA A 155 12.79 19.87 15.42
C ALA A 155 12.70 18.47 16.00
N HIS A 156 12.31 18.39 17.26
CA HIS A 156 11.94 17.13 17.90
C HIS A 156 10.44 16.90 17.75
N LEU A 157 10.07 15.90 16.99
CA LEU A 157 8.68 15.60 16.59
C LEU A 157 8.22 14.31 17.26
N LEU A 158 7.32 14.41 18.24
CA LEU A 158 6.66 13.26 18.84
C LEU A 158 5.34 13.01 18.13
N MET A 159 5.19 11.84 17.52
CA MET A 159 3.95 11.44 16.86
C MET A 159 2.99 10.83 17.88
N ASP A 160 1.85 11.48 18.14
CA ASP A 160 0.83 10.98 19.07
C ASP A 160 0.27 9.61 18.64
N VAL A 161 0.21 9.39 17.33
CA VAL A 161 -0.22 8.14 16.71
C VAL A 161 0.76 7.77 15.62
N VAL A 162 1.11 6.48 15.51
CA VAL A 162 1.93 5.99 14.41
C VAL A 162 1.20 6.22 13.09
N THR A 163 1.84 6.95 12.19
CA THR A 163 1.31 7.25 10.85
C THR A 163 2.41 7.08 9.80
N VAL A 164 2.15 6.24 8.81
CA VAL A 164 3.10 5.99 7.71
C VAL A 164 3.32 7.28 6.91
N THR A 165 2.25 7.84 6.33
CA THR A 165 2.36 9.04 5.49
C THR A 165 2.82 10.28 6.27
N GLY A 166 2.48 10.38 7.55
CA GLY A 166 3.00 11.45 8.42
C GLY A 166 4.50 11.35 8.62
N THR A 167 5.00 10.15 8.93
CA THR A 167 6.44 9.88 9.05
C THR A 167 7.17 10.17 7.74
N GLU A 168 6.66 9.67 6.61
CA GLU A 168 7.24 9.89 5.28
C GLU A 168 7.32 11.37 4.92
N ASN A 169 6.22 12.10 5.10
CA ASN A 169 6.14 13.52 4.74
C ASN A 169 7.09 14.39 5.58
N LEU A 170 7.14 14.15 6.90
CA LEU A 170 8.02 14.88 7.80
C LEU A 170 9.49 14.48 7.58
N MET A 171 9.78 13.22 7.31
CA MET A 171 11.12 12.75 6.96
C MET A 171 11.64 13.43 5.69
N MET A 172 10.82 13.50 4.64
CA MET A 172 11.15 14.21 3.40
C MET A 172 11.41 15.69 3.65
N ALA A 173 10.53 16.36 4.41
CA ALA A 173 10.69 17.77 4.74
C ALA A 173 11.97 18.05 5.54
N ALA A 174 12.35 17.16 6.44
CA ALA A 174 13.52 17.29 7.29
C ALA A 174 14.85 17.20 6.53
N THR A 175 14.87 16.54 5.36
CA THR A 175 16.12 16.34 4.59
C THR A 175 16.79 17.65 4.19
N LEU A 176 16.02 18.71 3.95
CA LEU A 176 16.52 20.03 3.56
C LEU A 176 16.36 21.10 4.67
N ALA A 177 15.96 20.73 5.88
CA ALA A 177 15.83 21.65 7.01
C ALA A 177 17.20 22.07 7.57
N GLU A 178 17.27 23.19 8.27
CA GLU A 178 18.47 23.60 9.01
C GLU A 178 18.56 22.83 10.33
N GLY A 179 19.65 22.08 10.54
CA GLY A 179 19.90 21.34 11.77
C GLY A 179 19.33 19.91 11.74
N GLU A 180 19.16 19.37 12.93
CA GLU A 180 18.72 17.98 13.15
C GLU A 180 17.23 17.91 13.45
N THR A 181 16.54 16.93 12.85
CA THR A 181 15.17 16.55 13.18
C THR A 181 15.15 15.15 13.74
N VAL A 182 14.44 14.95 14.85
CA VAL A 182 14.18 13.64 15.43
C VAL A 182 12.69 13.38 15.39
N ILE A 183 12.27 12.26 14.79
CA ILE A 183 10.88 11.81 14.76
C ILE A 183 10.76 10.63 15.70
N GLU A 184 10.03 10.78 16.81
CA GLU A 184 9.71 9.71 17.77
C GLU A 184 8.32 9.14 17.51
N ASN A 185 8.13 7.87 17.86
CA ASN A 185 6.97 7.07 17.54
C ASN A 185 6.68 7.04 16.03
N ALA A 186 7.77 6.97 15.25
CA ALA A 186 7.74 6.90 13.80
C ALA A 186 7.15 5.56 13.32
N ALA A 187 6.57 5.56 12.13
CA ALA A 187 6.19 4.33 11.44
C ALA A 187 7.45 3.52 11.04
N ARG A 188 7.34 2.20 11.16
CA ARG A 188 8.47 1.27 11.00
C ARG A 188 8.34 0.41 9.74
N GLU A 189 7.31 0.64 8.94
CA GLU A 189 7.00 -0.12 7.74
C GLU A 189 8.19 -0.15 6.77
N PRO A 190 8.40 -1.27 6.07
CA PRO A 190 9.47 -1.41 5.06
C PRO A 190 9.46 -0.31 4.01
N GLU A 191 8.29 0.21 3.68
CA GLU A 191 8.10 1.29 2.70
C GLU A 191 8.69 2.62 3.21
N VAL A 192 8.66 2.85 4.52
CA VAL A 192 9.34 4.01 5.16
C VAL A 192 10.86 3.86 5.10
N VAL A 193 11.36 2.64 5.32
CA VAL A 193 12.79 2.32 5.18
C VAL A 193 13.24 2.52 3.72
N ASP A 194 12.46 2.04 2.76
CA ASP A 194 12.74 2.18 1.33
C ASP A 194 12.82 3.65 0.89
N LEU A 195 11.91 4.49 1.40
CA LEU A 195 11.98 5.94 1.19
C LEU A 195 13.25 6.55 1.79
N ALA A 196 13.62 6.16 3.02
CA ALA A 196 14.84 6.64 3.66
C ALA A 196 16.10 6.24 2.88
N ASP A 197 16.16 5.00 2.37
CA ASP A 197 17.25 4.50 1.55
C ASP A 197 17.35 5.26 0.22
N CYS A 198 16.22 5.53 -0.43
CA CYS A 198 16.17 6.37 -1.62
C CYS A 198 16.70 7.79 -1.35
N LEU A 199 16.22 8.43 -0.28
CA LEU A 199 16.66 9.77 0.12
C LEU A 199 18.15 9.80 0.47
N ASN A 200 18.65 8.80 1.19
CA ASN A 200 20.09 8.67 1.50
C ASN A 200 20.93 8.49 0.23
N LYS A 201 20.42 7.74 -0.76
CA LYS A 201 21.08 7.63 -2.06
C LYS A 201 21.10 8.96 -2.83
N MET A 202 20.12 9.83 -2.61
CA MET A 202 20.09 11.20 -3.13
C MET A 202 21.02 12.15 -2.35
N GLY A 203 21.63 11.71 -1.25
CA GLY A 203 22.55 12.49 -0.43
C GLY A 203 22.00 12.99 0.89
N ALA A 204 20.82 12.53 1.32
CA ALA A 204 20.30 12.79 2.65
C ALA A 204 21.12 12.06 3.73
N LYS A 205 20.93 12.46 4.98
CA LYS A 205 21.55 11.87 6.16
C LYS A 205 20.47 11.42 7.14
N ILE A 206 19.91 10.24 6.89
CA ILE A 206 18.83 9.64 7.67
C ILE A 206 19.33 8.39 8.35
N THR A 207 19.09 8.26 9.65
CA THR A 207 19.37 7.08 10.45
C THR A 207 18.15 6.66 11.26
N GLY A 208 18.10 5.40 11.69
CA GLY A 208 17.02 4.88 12.53
C GLY A 208 15.73 4.50 11.78
N ALA A 209 15.65 4.62 10.44
CA ALA A 209 14.51 4.12 9.68
C ALA A 209 14.28 2.62 9.95
N GLY A 210 13.01 2.24 10.15
CA GLY A 210 12.65 0.88 10.60
C GLY A 210 12.61 0.70 12.12
N THR A 211 13.01 1.72 12.88
CA THR A 211 12.83 1.80 14.33
C THR A 211 11.76 2.83 14.67
N ASP A 212 11.42 2.98 15.95
CA ASP A 212 10.46 3.98 16.41
C ASP A 212 11.03 5.41 16.46
N THR A 213 12.34 5.56 16.22
CA THR A 213 13.02 6.86 16.26
C THR A 213 13.86 7.05 15.01
N ILE A 214 13.55 8.07 14.23
CA ILE A 214 14.29 8.43 13.01
C ILE A 214 14.97 9.76 13.23
N THR A 215 16.26 9.82 12.93
CA THR A 215 17.08 11.05 13.02
C THR A 215 17.48 11.49 11.61
N ILE A 216 17.26 12.76 11.29
CA ILE A 216 17.58 13.36 10.00
C ILE A 216 18.44 14.60 10.24
N GLU A 217 19.68 14.59 9.73
CA GLU A 217 20.52 15.79 9.63
C GLU A 217 20.23 16.47 8.28
N GLY A 218 19.76 17.71 8.32
CA GLY A 218 19.46 18.45 7.11
C GLY A 218 20.69 18.74 6.26
N VAL A 219 20.51 18.72 4.93
CA VAL A 219 21.56 19.02 3.95
C VAL A 219 21.14 20.18 3.05
N ASP A 220 22.10 20.79 2.36
CA ASP A 220 21.82 21.95 1.50
C ASP A 220 21.05 21.58 0.23
N ARG A 221 21.32 20.38 -0.31
CA ARG A 221 20.67 19.86 -1.53
C ARG A 221 20.67 18.35 -1.57
N LEU A 222 19.71 17.77 -2.31
CA LEU A 222 19.70 16.39 -2.75
C LEU A 222 19.95 16.32 -4.24
N ILE A 223 20.61 15.26 -4.70
CA ILE A 223 21.01 15.08 -6.10
C ILE A 223 20.16 14.02 -6.78
N GLY A 224 20.12 14.04 -8.11
CA GLY A 224 19.52 12.99 -8.91
C GLY A 224 20.18 11.62 -8.68
N THR A 225 19.39 10.57 -8.78
CA THR A 225 19.86 9.20 -8.62
C THR A 225 18.98 8.21 -9.39
N HIS A 226 19.44 6.96 -9.49
CA HIS A 226 18.60 5.84 -9.89
C HIS A 226 18.27 5.00 -8.65
N TYR A 227 17.00 4.63 -8.48
CA TYR A 227 16.54 3.83 -7.36
C TYR A 227 15.44 2.84 -7.79
N ASP A 228 15.54 1.59 -7.37
CA ASP A 228 14.52 0.58 -7.62
C ASP A 228 13.67 0.39 -6.37
N VAL A 229 12.35 0.49 -6.52
CA VAL A 229 11.37 0.31 -5.44
C VAL A 229 11.38 -1.15 -4.97
N LEU A 230 11.27 -1.38 -3.65
CA LEU A 230 11.16 -2.73 -3.10
C LEU A 230 9.91 -3.47 -3.62
N PRO A 231 9.93 -4.83 -3.65
CA PRO A 231 8.77 -5.61 -4.06
C PRO A 231 7.59 -5.47 -3.09
N ASP A 232 6.36 -5.55 -3.61
CA ASP A 232 5.13 -5.41 -2.83
C ASP A 232 4.88 -6.63 -1.93
N ARG A 233 5.09 -6.46 -0.61
CA ARG A 233 4.83 -7.49 0.40
C ARG A 233 3.35 -7.87 0.51
N ILE A 234 2.45 -6.93 0.19
CA ILE A 234 1.00 -7.19 0.24
C ILE A 234 0.57 -7.99 -0.99
N GLU A 235 1.09 -7.67 -2.17
CA GLU A 235 0.89 -8.49 -3.37
C GLU A 235 1.45 -9.90 -3.16
N THR A 236 2.67 -10.03 -2.64
CA THR A 236 3.28 -11.32 -2.26
C THR A 236 2.35 -12.13 -1.36
N GLY A 237 1.89 -11.54 -0.26
CA GLY A 237 0.99 -12.18 0.68
C GLY A 237 -0.35 -12.58 0.05
N THR A 238 -0.89 -11.73 -0.82
CA THR A 238 -2.17 -11.99 -1.50
C THR A 238 -2.11 -13.21 -2.41
N TYR A 239 -1.04 -13.38 -3.20
CA TYR A 239 -0.89 -14.60 -4.04
C TYR A 239 -0.61 -15.85 -3.21
N LEU A 240 0.13 -15.75 -2.11
CA LEU A 240 0.31 -16.86 -1.19
C LEU A 240 -1.02 -17.30 -0.57
N VAL A 241 -1.87 -16.34 -0.14
CA VAL A 241 -3.22 -16.65 0.36
C VAL A 241 -4.10 -17.23 -0.75
N ALA A 242 -4.00 -16.74 -1.99
CA ALA A 242 -4.74 -17.29 -3.13
C ALA A 242 -4.44 -18.78 -3.33
N ALA A 243 -3.17 -19.18 -3.28
CA ALA A 243 -2.78 -20.56 -3.36
C ALA A 243 -3.23 -21.39 -2.15
N ALA A 244 -3.15 -20.81 -0.94
CA ALA A 244 -3.59 -21.47 0.28
C ALA A 244 -5.09 -21.77 0.27
N ILE A 245 -5.91 -20.82 -0.16
CA ILE A 245 -7.37 -20.97 -0.22
C ILE A 245 -7.79 -21.96 -1.30
N ALA A 246 -7.09 -21.99 -2.44
CA ALA A 246 -7.37 -22.86 -3.58
C ALA A 246 -6.76 -24.29 -3.44
N GLY A 247 -6.05 -24.57 -2.35
CA GLY A 247 -5.38 -25.87 -2.14
C GLY A 247 -4.18 -26.10 -3.07
N GLY A 248 -3.63 -25.05 -3.67
CA GLY A 248 -2.65 -25.07 -4.75
C GLY A 248 -1.19 -25.13 -4.32
N LYS A 249 -0.31 -25.09 -5.34
CA LYS A 249 1.15 -24.96 -5.19
C LYS A 249 1.68 -23.90 -6.12
N ILE A 250 2.21 -22.80 -5.57
CA ILE A 250 2.79 -21.71 -6.37
C ILE A 250 4.17 -21.33 -5.88
N ARG A 251 4.91 -20.62 -6.76
CA ARG A 251 6.11 -19.88 -6.42
C ARG A 251 5.89 -18.40 -6.72
N VAL A 252 6.05 -17.54 -5.71
CA VAL A 252 6.17 -16.09 -5.92
C VAL A 252 7.64 -15.75 -6.09
N ARG A 253 7.97 -14.91 -7.10
CA ARG A 253 9.34 -14.52 -7.46
C ARG A 253 9.53 -13.02 -7.44
N ASP A 254 10.78 -12.57 -7.39
CA ASP A 254 11.16 -11.17 -7.31
C ASP A 254 10.55 -10.50 -6.05
N THR A 255 10.54 -11.23 -4.93
CA THR A 255 10.05 -10.77 -3.63
C THR A 255 11.17 -10.75 -2.59
N GLN A 256 10.90 -10.14 -1.45
CA GLN A 256 11.81 -10.18 -0.29
C GLN A 256 11.13 -10.95 0.85
N PRO A 257 11.50 -12.21 1.08
CA PRO A 257 10.83 -13.08 2.06
C PRO A 257 10.78 -12.52 3.49
N ALA A 258 11.81 -11.79 3.91
CA ALA A 258 11.86 -11.16 5.24
C ALA A 258 10.72 -10.15 5.49
N LEU A 259 10.17 -9.54 4.43
CA LEU A 259 9.08 -8.56 4.55
C LEU A 259 7.72 -9.20 4.84
N VAL A 260 7.59 -10.52 4.68
CA VAL A 260 6.32 -11.27 4.80
C VAL A 260 6.37 -12.36 5.87
N GLU A 261 7.30 -12.30 6.81
CA GLU A 261 7.48 -13.34 7.84
C GLU A 261 6.21 -13.59 8.67
N VAL A 262 5.51 -12.54 9.09
CA VAL A 262 4.26 -12.69 9.86
C VAL A 262 3.16 -13.35 9.02
N ILE A 263 3.13 -13.10 7.72
CA ILE A 263 2.16 -13.68 6.78
C ILE A 263 2.48 -15.16 6.56
N THR A 264 3.74 -15.49 6.26
CA THR A 264 4.17 -16.89 6.08
C THR A 264 4.01 -17.72 7.34
N HIS A 265 4.22 -17.10 8.53
CA HIS A 265 3.95 -17.76 9.80
C HIS A 265 2.46 -18.15 9.93
N LYS A 266 1.55 -17.23 9.65
CA LYS A 266 0.10 -17.49 9.68
C LYS A 266 -0.33 -18.51 8.64
N LEU A 267 0.28 -18.51 7.46
CA LEU A 267 0.00 -19.53 6.44
C LEU A 267 0.48 -20.93 6.85
N ARG A 268 1.62 -21.03 7.56
CA ARG A 268 2.06 -22.32 8.16
C ARG A 268 1.09 -22.80 9.24
N GLU A 269 0.58 -21.91 10.09
CA GLU A 269 -0.48 -22.24 11.05
C GLU A 269 -1.74 -22.77 10.32
N ALA A 270 -2.07 -22.18 9.15
CA ALA A 270 -3.17 -22.63 8.31
C ALA A 270 -2.91 -23.97 7.62
N GLY A 271 -1.70 -24.52 7.71
CA GLY A 271 -1.35 -25.84 7.20
C GLY A 271 -0.54 -25.84 5.89
N ALA A 272 -0.07 -24.66 5.45
CA ALA A 272 0.77 -24.57 4.27
C ALA A 272 2.21 -25.05 4.55
N GLU A 273 2.78 -25.79 3.59
CA GLU A 273 4.22 -26.01 3.50
C GLU A 273 4.86 -24.87 2.73
N ILE A 274 5.87 -24.21 3.33
CA ILE A 274 6.49 -23.02 2.76
C ILE A 274 8.01 -23.19 2.74
N GLU A 275 8.57 -23.09 1.53
CA GLU A 275 10.00 -22.98 1.28
C GLU A 275 10.37 -21.53 0.93
N ILE A 276 11.50 -21.06 1.43
CA ILE A 276 11.97 -19.69 1.28
C ILE A 276 13.36 -19.69 0.65
N GLY A 277 13.51 -18.97 -0.46
CA GLY A 277 14.80 -18.68 -1.10
C GLY A 277 15.26 -17.25 -0.84
N SER A 278 16.21 -16.77 -1.65
CA SER A 278 16.75 -15.40 -1.54
C SER A 278 15.73 -14.35 -1.96
N ASP A 279 14.99 -14.62 -3.04
CA ASP A 279 14.06 -13.70 -3.70
C ASP A 279 12.77 -14.38 -4.15
N TRP A 280 12.47 -15.53 -3.57
CA TRP A 280 11.27 -16.32 -3.88
C TRP A 280 10.72 -17.05 -2.65
N ILE A 281 9.44 -17.36 -2.72
CA ILE A 281 8.73 -18.18 -1.73
C ILE A 281 7.87 -19.20 -2.51
N THR A 282 7.95 -20.46 -2.13
CA THR A 282 7.04 -21.50 -2.60
C THR A 282 6.07 -21.87 -1.48
N LEU A 283 4.80 -21.94 -1.81
CA LEU A 283 3.75 -22.42 -0.92
C LEU A 283 3.08 -23.65 -1.55
N ASP A 284 2.88 -24.71 -0.78
CA ASP A 284 2.18 -25.93 -1.19
C ASP A 284 1.15 -26.33 -0.12
N MET A 285 -0.11 -26.40 -0.50
CA MET A 285 -1.18 -26.90 0.35
C MET A 285 -1.43 -28.40 0.20
N HIS A 286 -0.78 -29.05 -0.78
CA HIS A 286 -1.01 -30.46 -1.10
C HIS A 286 -2.49 -30.83 -1.30
N GLY A 287 -3.29 -29.93 -1.87
CA GLY A 287 -4.73 -30.11 -2.05
C GLY A 287 -5.56 -30.09 -0.76
N ARG A 288 -4.95 -29.72 0.37
CA ARG A 288 -5.64 -29.70 1.67
C ARG A 288 -6.42 -28.42 1.85
N ARG A 289 -7.54 -28.52 2.58
CA ARG A 289 -8.29 -27.38 3.08
C ARG A 289 -7.48 -26.65 4.15
N PRO A 290 -7.44 -25.29 4.18
CA PRO A 290 -6.74 -24.58 5.22
C PRO A 290 -7.43 -24.75 6.59
N ARG A 291 -6.65 -24.63 7.66
CA ARG A 291 -7.14 -24.48 9.03
C ARG A 291 -7.37 -23.02 9.34
N SER A 292 -8.37 -22.73 10.18
CA SER A 292 -8.64 -21.36 10.62
C SER A 292 -7.49 -20.80 11.46
N VAL A 293 -7.23 -19.50 11.28
CA VAL A 293 -6.17 -18.78 11.99
C VAL A 293 -6.69 -17.46 12.55
N ASP A 294 -6.33 -17.16 13.80
CA ASP A 294 -6.65 -15.88 14.43
C ASP A 294 -5.69 -14.79 13.96
N ILE A 295 -6.24 -13.61 13.68
CA ILE A 295 -5.51 -12.45 13.21
C ILE A 295 -5.81 -11.26 14.12
N HIS A 296 -4.76 -10.51 14.45
CA HIS A 296 -4.86 -9.23 15.14
C HIS A 296 -3.99 -8.23 14.37
N THR A 297 -4.61 -7.23 13.76
CA THR A 297 -3.86 -6.22 12.99
C THR A 297 -3.22 -5.22 13.93
N ALA A 298 -2.01 -4.78 13.59
CA ALA A 298 -1.32 -3.70 14.29
C ALA A 298 -0.24 -3.11 13.36
N PRO A 299 0.34 -1.94 13.68
CA PRO A 299 1.47 -1.38 12.94
C PRO A 299 2.65 -2.37 12.84
N TYR A 300 3.42 -2.24 11.76
CA TYR A 300 4.59 -3.08 11.53
C TYR A 300 5.56 -3.08 12.75
N PRO A 301 6.14 -4.23 13.14
CA PRO A 301 6.24 -5.51 12.40
C PRO A 301 5.11 -6.51 12.69
N ALA A 302 4.03 -6.07 13.31
CA ALA A 302 2.85 -6.91 13.54
C ALA A 302 2.09 -7.19 12.24
N PHE A 303 0.93 -7.87 12.36
CA PHE A 303 0.16 -8.30 11.19
C PHE A 303 -0.45 -7.08 10.46
N PRO A 304 -0.15 -6.89 9.15
CA PRO A 304 -0.58 -5.70 8.43
C PRO A 304 -2.09 -5.69 8.16
N THR A 305 -2.72 -4.55 8.45
CA THR A 305 -4.13 -4.33 8.14
C THR A 305 -4.46 -4.53 6.65
N ASP A 306 -3.50 -4.34 5.75
CA ASP A 306 -3.64 -4.56 4.30
C ASP A 306 -3.78 -6.04 3.90
N MET A 307 -3.53 -6.97 4.83
CA MET A 307 -3.73 -8.42 4.65
C MET A 307 -4.97 -8.96 5.39
N GLN A 308 -5.67 -8.14 6.15
CA GLN A 308 -6.83 -8.55 6.94
C GLN A 308 -7.91 -9.20 6.07
N ALA A 309 -8.29 -8.57 4.97
CA ALA A 309 -9.38 -9.04 4.11
C ALA A 309 -9.04 -10.36 3.40
N GLN A 310 -7.79 -10.58 3.00
CA GLN A 310 -7.34 -11.82 2.38
C GLN A 310 -7.43 -13.00 3.35
N PHE A 311 -7.04 -12.79 4.61
CA PHE A 311 -7.19 -13.82 5.65
C PHE A 311 -8.65 -14.01 6.08
N THR A 312 -9.49 -12.98 5.96
CA THR A 312 -10.95 -13.14 6.10
C THR A 312 -11.47 -14.14 5.05
N ALA A 313 -11.07 -14.00 3.78
CA ALA A 313 -11.46 -14.93 2.72
C ALA A 313 -10.96 -16.36 3.01
N LEU A 314 -9.70 -16.53 3.44
CA LEU A 314 -9.14 -17.83 3.81
C LEU A 314 -9.96 -18.47 4.93
N ASN A 315 -10.24 -17.73 5.99
CA ASN A 315 -10.98 -18.25 7.15
C ASN A 315 -12.44 -18.60 6.81
N CYS A 316 -13.04 -17.97 5.79
CA CYS A 316 -14.41 -18.32 5.35
C CYS A 316 -14.53 -19.77 4.87
N VAL A 317 -13.46 -20.35 4.32
CA VAL A 317 -13.45 -21.76 3.85
C VAL A 317 -12.54 -22.65 4.66
N ALA A 318 -11.89 -22.14 5.70
CA ALA A 318 -11.00 -22.90 6.57
C ALA A 318 -11.78 -23.85 7.48
N GLU A 319 -11.10 -24.87 8.02
CA GLU A 319 -11.65 -25.75 9.06
C GLU A 319 -11.57 -25.03 10.40
N GLY A 320 -12.71 -24.88 11.09
CA GLY A 320 -12.79 -24.35 12.44
C GLY A 320 -13.43 -22.96 12.54
N VAL A 321 -13.20 -22.31 13.66
CA VAL A 321 -13.66 -20.96 14.00
C VAL A 321 -12.45 -20.10 14.28
N SER A 322 -12.47 -18.87 13.81
CA SER A 322 -11.39 -17.91 14.01
C SER A 322 -11.92 -16.51 14.30
N THR A 323 -11.05 -15.68 14.84
CA THR A 323 -11.29 -14.27 15.08
C THR A 323 -10.32 -13.41 14.30
N ILE A 324 -10.82 -12.32 13.72
CA ILE A 324 -10.00 -11.28 13.12
C ILE A 324 -10.33 -9.97 13.81
N THR A 325 -9.37 -9.42 14.55
CA THR A 325 -9.50 -8.14 15.25
C THR A 325 -8.76 -7.05 14.47
N GLU A 326 -9.48 -6.02 14.02
CA GLU A 326 -8.95 -4.87 13.29
C GLU A 326 -8.73 -3.70 14.25
N THR A 327 -7.50 -3.26 14.43
CA THR A 327 -7.17 -2.17 15.36
C THR A 327 -6.60 -0.92 14.70
N VAL A 328 -6.36 -0.98 13.38
CA VAL A 328 -5.75 0.13 12.65
C VAL A 328 -6.80 1.03 12.01
N PHE A 329 -7.86 0.44 11.42
CA PHE A 329 -8.92 1.19 10.74
C PHE A 329 -10.31 0.69 11.16
N GLU A 330 -11.10 1.58 11.75
CA GLU A 330 -12.40 1.29 12.35
C GLU A 330 -13.46 0.74 11.38
N ASN A 331 -13.39 1.09 10.09
CA ASN A 331 -14.40 0.73 9.09
C ASN A 331 -13.91 -0.32 8.08
N ARG A 332 -12.94 -1.16 8.44
CA ARG A 332 -12.28 -2.03 7.46
C ARG A 332 -12.92 -3.41 7.30
N PHE A 333 -14.20 -3.56 7.61
CA PHE A 333 -14.98 -4.79 7.42
C PHE A 333 -16.08 -4.68 6.34
N MET A 334 -16.00 -3.70 5.45
CA MET A 334 -17.02 -3.49 4.41
C MET A 334 -17.19 -4.70 3.46
N HIS A 335 -16.15 -5.49 3.26
CA HIS A 335 -16.19 -6.71 2.45
C HIS A 335 -16.98 -7.85 3.07
N VAL A 336 -17.23 -7.82 4.37
CA VAL A 336 -17.93 -8.90 5.09
C VAL A 336 -19.34 -9.09 4.54
N GLN A 337 -20.08 -8.03 4.26
CA GLN A 337 -21.42 -8.14 3.70
C GLN A 337 -21.41 -8.80 2.32
N GLU A 338 -20.43 -8.51 1.49
CA GLU A 338 -20.29 -9.13 0.17
C GLU A 338 -19.89 -10.62 0.29
N MET A 339 -19.04 -10.97 1.25
CA MET A 339 -18.72 -12.38 1.53
C MET A 339 -19.92 -13.15 2.08
N GLN A 340 -20.76 -12.53 2.92
CA GLN A 340 -22.01 -13.13 3.39
C GLN A 340 -22.98 -13.40 2.22
N ARG A 341 -22.99 -12.56 1.19
CA ARG A 341 -23.75 -12.84 -0.06
C ARG A 341 -23.25 -14.11 -0.78
N MET A 342 -21.97 -14.44 -0.61
CA MET A 342 -21.37 -15.69 -1.13
C MET A 342 -21.54 -16.88 -0.18
N GLY A 343 -22.29 -16.73 0.91
CA GLY A 343 -22.56 -17.80 1.87
C GLY A 343 -21.56 -17.92 3.03
N ALA A 344 -20.68 -16.94 3.21
CA ALA A 344 -19.76 -16.94 4.35
C ALA A 344 -20.51 -16.74 5.68
N ASN A 345 -20.04 -17.46 6.72
CA ASN A 345 -20.56 -17.35 8.07
C ASN A 345 -19.67 -16.44 8.92
N ILE A 346 -19.98 -15.15 8.94
CA ILE A 346 -19.23 -14.12 9.63
C ILE A 346 -20.16 -13.32 10.54
N LYS A 347 -19.77 -13.17 11.81
CA LYS A 347 -20.44 -12.28 12.77
C LYS A 347 -19.49 -11.16 13.15
N LEU A 348 -19.94 -9.91 13.07
CA LEU A 348 -19.16 -8.75 13.51
C LEU A 348 -19.56 -8.36 14.93
N GLU A 349 -18.57 -8.19 15.81
CA GLU A 349 -18.70 -7.69 17.17
C GLU A 349 -17.66 -6.59 17.42
N GLY A 350 -18.10 -5.33 17.35
CA GLY A 350 -17.20 -4.19 17.46
C GLY A 350 -16.16 -4.21 16.33
N ASN A 351 -14.90 -4.27 16.70
CA ASN A 351 -13.75 -4.34 15.77
C ASN A 351 -13.28 -5.77 15.47
N THR A 352 -14.09 -6.78 15.79
CA THR A 352 -13.73 -8.18 15.62
C THR A 352 -14.75 -8.90 14.74
N ALA A 353 -14.24 -9.63 13.75
CA ALA A 353 -15.00 -10.59 12.95
C ALA A 353 -14.81 -11.99 13.51
N ILE A 354 -15.89 -12.68 13.83
CA ILE A 354 -15.92 -14.10 14.23
C ILE A 354 -16.33 -14.87 12.99
N ILE A 355 -15.47 -15.75 12.50
CA ILE A 355 -15.65 -16.48 11.24
C ILE A 355 -15.72 -17.97 11.53
N THR A 356 -16.84 -18.58 11.15
CA THR A 356 -16.96 -20.05 11.12
C THR A 356 -16.79 -20.49 9.68
N GLY A 357 -15.75 -21.28 9.41
CA GLY A 357 -15.47 -21.75 8.07
C GLY A 357 -16.58 -22.64 7.52
N VAL A 358 -16.96 -22.42 6.26
CA VAL A 358 -17.96 -23.22 5.56
C VAL A 358 -17.28 -24.18 4.58
N GLU A 359 -17.92 -25.29 4.23
CA GLU A 359 -17.36 -26.21 3.24
C GLU A 359 -17.28 -25.59 1.86
N ARG A 360 -18.23 -24.71 1.51
CA ARG A 360 -18.37 -24.12 0.19
C ARG A 360 -18.89 -22.70 0.28
N LEU A 361 -18.33 -21.83 -0.54
CA LEU A 361 -18.92 -20.56 -0.92
C LEU A 361 -19.68 -20.72 -2.22
N THR A 362 -20.64 -19.86 -2.49
CA THR A 362 -21.38 -19.82 -3.75
C THR A 362 -21.07 -18.55 -4.53
N GLY A 363 -20.86 -18.69 -5.83
CA GLY A 363 -20.66 -17.55 -6.72
C GLY A 363 -21.87 -16.62 -6.69
N ALA A 364 -21.60 -15.31 -6.66
CA ALA A 364 -22.60 -14.27 -6.63
C ALA A 364 -22.09 -12.99 -7.29
N PRO A 365 -22.97 -12.08 -7.73
CA PRO A 365 -22.59 -10.71 -8.02
C PRO A 365 -22.22 -9.98 -6.72
N VAL A 366 -21.00 -9.44 -6.66
CA VAL A 366 -20.45 -8.72 -5.50
C VAL A 366 -19.81 -7.41 -5.94
N MET A 367 -19.69 -6.45 -5.02
CA MET A 367 -19.13 -5.14 -5.30
C MET A 367 -17.80 -4.96 -4.57
N ALA A 368 -16.79 -4.54 -5.31
CA ALA A 368 -15.54 -4.03 -4.75
C ALA A 368 -15.82 -2.75 -3.92
N THR A 369 -15.28 -2.68 -2.70
CA THR A 369 -15.52 -1.60 -1.74
C THR A 369 -14.29 -0.75 -1.46
N ASP A 370 -13.13 -1.37 -1.35
CA ASP A 370 -11.82 -0.74 -1.29
C ASP A 370 -10.78 -1.63 -1.98
N LEU A 371 -9.58 -1.13 -2.17
CA LEU A 371 -8.57 -1.81 -2.97
C LEU A 371 -8.13 -3.18 -2.41
N ARG A 372 -8.00 -3.32 -1.08
CA ARG A 372 -7.56 -4.59 -0.45
C ARG A 372 -8.73 -5.52 -0.17
N ALA A 373 -9.87 -4.98 0.28
CA ALA A 373 -11.10 -5.74 0.44
C ALA A 373 -11.55 -6.37 -0.88
N SER A 374 -11.38 -5.65 -1.97
CA SER A 374 -11.74 -6.15 -3.31
C SER A 374 -10.95 -7.39 -3.72
N ALA A 375 -9.65 -7.45 -3.38
CA ALA A 375 -8.85 -8.64 -3.63
C ALA A 375 -9.40 -9.87 -2.89
N SER A 376 -9.91 -9.69 -1.67
CA SER A 376 -10.49 -10.82 -0.92
C SER A 376 -11.74 -11.41 -1.59
N LEU A 377 -12.54 -10.59 -2.28
CA LEU A 377 -13.68 -11.07 -3.07
C LEU A 377 -13.23 -11.87 -4.30
N VAL A 378 -12.11 -11.47 -4.92
CA VAL A 378 -11.48 -12.26 -5.98
C VAL A 378 -11.03 -13.63 -5.42
N LEU A 379 -10.34 -13.64 -4.28
CA LEU A 379 -9.88 -14.87 -3.62
C LEU A 379 -11.05 -15.79 -3.26
N ALA A 380 -12.13 -15.24 -2.71
CA ALA A 380 -13.34 -16.00 -2.41
C ALA A 380 -13.96 -16.59 -3.69
N GLY A 381 -13.96 -15.82 -4.79
CA GLY A 381 -14.44 -16.27 -6.10
C GLY A 381 -13.64 -17.44 -6.67
N LEU A 382 -12.34 -17.55 -6.38
CA LEU A 382 -11.50 -18.67 -6.84
C LEU A 382 -11.96 -20.03 -6.32
N VAL A 383 -12.68 -20.07 -5.20
CA VAL A 383 -13.10 -21.30 -4.51
C VAL A 383 -14.61 -21.43 -4.38
N ALA A 384 -15.38 -20.44 -4.84
CA ALA A 384 -16.84 -20.49 -4.82
C ALA A 384 -17.38 -21.42 -5.90
N GLU A 385 -18.46 -22.12 -5.60
CA GLU A 385 -19.20 -22.89 -6.62
C GLU A 385 -19.98 -21.95 -7.56
N GLY A 386 -19.80 -22.13 -8.85
CA GLY A 386 -20.42 -21.32 -9.87
C GLY A 386 -19.61 -20.10 -10.26
N GLU A 387 -20.26 -19.06 -10.73
CA GLU A 387 -19.64 -17.85 -11.26
C GLU A 387 -19.78 -16.69 -10.27
N THR A 388 -18.67 -16.05 -9.96
CA THR A 388 -18.62 -14.79 -9.18
C THR A 388 -18.36 -13.63 -10.10
N ILE A 389 -19.17 -12.58 -10.00
CA ILE A 389 -19.02 -11.34 -10.76
C ILE A 389 -18.61 -10.24 -9.78
N VAL A 390 -17.41 -9.68 -9.98
CA VAL A 390 -16.91 -8.57 -9.15
C VAL A 390 -17.06 -7.27 -9.94
N ASP A 391 -17.95 -6.41 -9.48
CA ASP A 391 -18.16 -5.06 -10.02
C ASP A 391 -17.23 -4.03 -9.34
N ARG A 392 -17.09 -2.84 -9.95
CA ARG A 392 -16.27 -1.70 -9.46
C ARG A 392 -14.79 -2.04 -9.30
N ILE A 393 -14.24 -2.80 -10.23
CA ILE A 393 -12.87 -3.29 -10.17
C ILE A 393 -11.79 -2.21 -10.27
N TYR A 394 -12.17 -0.97 -10.57
CA TYR A 394 -11.25 0.17 -10.46
C TYR A 394 -10.63 0.32 -9.05
N HIS A 395 -11.27 -0.23 -8.02
CA HIS A 395 -10.65 -0.34 -6.70
C HIS A 395 -9.49 -1.34 -6.69
N ILE A 396 -9.61 -2.46 -7.41
CA ILE A 396 -8.55 -3.47 -7.54
C ILE A 396 -7.37 -2.90 -8.31
N ASP A 397 -7.63 -2.19 -9.41
CA ASP A 397 -6.62 -1.59 -10.30
C ASP A 397 -5.76 -0.51 -9.61
N ARG A 398 -6.17 -0.05 -8.44
CA ARG A 398 -5.39 0.85 -7.59
C ARG A 398 -4.31 0.13 -6.77
N GLY A 399 -4.42 -1.16 -6.58
CA GLY A 399 -3.55 -1.90 -5.67
C GLY A 399 -2.92 -3.18 -6.20
N TYR A 400 -3.39 -3.67 -7.36
CA TYR A 400 -2.91 -4.90 -7.98
C TYR A 400 -2.74 -4.72 -9.48
N GLU A 401 -1.54 -5.00 -9.94
CA GLU A 401 -1.21 -4.94 -11.36
C GLU A 401 -1.73 -6.20 -12.06
N ASN A 402 -2.71 -6.02 -12.96
CA ASN A 402 -3.26 -7.10 -13.81
C ASN A 402 -3.56 -8.39 -13.04
N ILE A 403 -4.28 -8.30 -11.92
CA ILE A 403 -4.54 -9.44 -11.02
C ILE A 403 -5.17 -10.62 -11.78
N GLU A 404 -6.06 -10.34 -12.74
CA GLU A 404 -6.71 -11.36 -13.56
C GLU A 404 -5.72 -12.11 -14.45
N GLU A 405 -4.75 -11.43 -15.05
CA GLU A 405 -3.75 -12.04 -15.91
C GLU A 405 -2.78 -12.91 -15.08
N LYS A 406 -2.32 -12.39 -13.94
CA LYS A 406 -1.44 -13.13 -13.03
C LYS A 406 -2.12 -14.37 -12.45
N LEU A 407 -3.39 -14.27 -12.03
CA LEU A 407 -4.16 -15.42 -11.55
C LEU A 407 -4.49 -16.42 -12.67
N ALA A 408 -4.83 -15.94 -13.88
CA ALA A 408 -5.02 -16.81 -15.04
C ALA A 408 -3.73 -17.55 -15.40
N GLY A 409 -2.58 -16.91 -15.31
CA GLY A 409 -1.27 -17.53 -15.47
C GLY A 409 -0.97 -18.62 -14.44
N LEU A 410 -1.60 -18.60 -13.28
CA LEU A 410 -1.56 -19.64 -12.25
C LEU A 410 -2.66 -20.71 -12.42
N GLY A 411 -3.48 -20.62 -13.46
CA GLY A 411 -4.53 -21.60 -13.77
C GLY A 411 -5.94 -21.23 -13.31
N ALA A 412 -6.14 -20.04 -12.75
CA ALA A 412 -7.49 -19.58 -12.39
C ALA A 412 -8.34 -19.30 -13.64
N GLN A 413 -9.63 -19.62 -13.55
CA GLN A 413 -10.62 -19.24 -14.57
C GLN A 413 -11.18 -17.85 -14.24
N ILE A 414 -10.47 -16.83 -14.65
CA ILE A 414 -10.80 -15.42 -14.40
C ILE A 414 -10.62 -14.60 -15.66
N ARG A 415 -11.52 -13.66 -15.90
CA ARG A 415 -11.43 -12.76 -17.05
C ARG A 415 -12.01 -11.40 -16.73
N ARG A 416 -11.43 -10.37 -17.33
CA ARG A 416 -11.97 -9.01 -17.35
C ARG A 416 -12.92 -8.86 -18.53
N VAL A 417 -14.08 -8.28 -18.29
CA VAL A 417 -15.05 -7.98 -19.33
C VAL A 417 -15.55 -6.54 -19.18
N PRO A 418 -15.76 -5.81 -20.30
CA PRO A 418 -16.37 -4.51 -20.25
C PRO A 418 -17.83 -4.61 -19.77
N LYS A 419 -18.28 -3.55 -19.09
CA LYS A 419 -19.68 -3.44 -18.62
C LYS A 419 -20.60 -2.96 -19.74
#